data_eeb5fbbbc6687d5853b659187e017c66
#
_entry.id   eeb5fbbbc6687d5853b659187e017c66
#
_cell.length_a   1.000
_cell.length_b   1.000
_cell.length_c   1.000
_cell.angle_alpha   90.00
_cell.angle_beta   90.00
_cell.angle_gamma   90.00
#
_symmetry.space_group_name_H-M   'P 1'
#
loop_
_entity.id
_entity.type
_entity.pdbx_description
1 polymer ?
#
loop_
_entity_poly.entity_id
_entity_poly.type
_entity_poly.pdbx_seq_one_letter_code
_entity_poly.pdbx_strand_id
1 'polypeptide(L)'
;DDSFGYATMDTADWHFLPQLKQAKADQAWQQHPIGGEVYPGIQECSVRNPGSCMASGSNGGTVDINASIKATHASWLVDNWAFTTTLNGSERERTVQASAETGYDLAVARWRMRNGKVEVQIANNGVAPFYSNGMEVGRTTLSGDLRKIAVGKTQTFSGQLPADPAGQNTILVRVVNPLDSGQPLRFSSAGQDQTLPGYLTLGRTPTK
;
A
#
# COMPACT_ATOMS: atom_id res chain seq x y z
N ASP A 1 -0.50 -15.13 -9.11
CA ASP A 1 0.20 -16.28 -8.52
C ASP A 1 -0.77 -17.01 -7.58
N ASP A 2 -1.16 -18.21 -7.93
CA ASP A 2 -2.11 -19.04 -7.15
C ASP A 2 -1.41 -19.94 -6.10
N SER A 3 -0.10 -19.85 -6.02
CA SER A 3 0.75 -20.60 -5.09
C SER A 3 1.74 -19.69 -4.38
N PHE A 4 1.26 -18.49 -4.01
CA PHE A 4 2.09 -17.44 -3.45
C PHE A 4 2.83 -17.90 -2.19
N GLY A 5 4.12 -17.61 -2.13
CA GLY A 5 5.04 -18.05 -1.11
C GLY A 5 5.65 -19.44 -1.36
N TYR A 6 4.89 -20.36 -1.95
CA TYR A 6 5.38 -21.71 -2.29
C TYR A 6 6.15 -21.74 -3.61
N ALA A 7 5.53 -21.26 -4.68
CA ALA A 7 6.10 -21.26 -6.03
C ALA A 7 6.39 -19.84 -6.54
N THR A 8 6.76 -18.92 -5.66
CA THR A 8 6.95 -17.51 -6.02
C THR A 8 8.40 -17.19 -6.36
N MET A 9 9.33 -17.59 -5.48
CA MET A 9 10.72 -17.18 -5.55
C MET A 9 11.53 -17.92 -6.64
N ASP A 10 12.72 -17.42 -6.92
CA ASP A 10 13.61 -17.94 -7.97
C ASP A 10 14.37 -19.21 -7.50
N THR A 11 13.63 -20.28 -7.22
CA THR A 11 14.19 -21.56 -6.75
C THR A 11 13.98 -22.71 -7.73
N ALA A 12 13.13 -22.53 -8.75
CA ALA A 12 12.94 -23.46 -9.87
C ALA A 12 12.36 -22.72 -11.09
N ASP A 13 12.66 -23.16 -12.29
CA ASP A 13 12.29 -22.50 -13.56
C ASP A 13 10.79 -22.30 -13.75
N TRP A 14 9.97 -23.16 -13.15
CA TRP A 14 8.51 -23.10 -13.25
C TRP A 14 7.87 -22.18 -12.21
N HIS A 15 8.64 -21.58 -11.28
CA HIS A 15 8.15 -20.64 -10.30
C HIS A 15 7.78 -19.30 -10.93
N PHE A 16 6.97 -18.51 -10.21
CA PHE A 16 6.37 -17.28 -10.72
C PHE A 16 7.40 -16.24 -11.18
N LEU A 17 8.40 -15.94 -10.36
CA LEU A 17 9.44 -14.95 -10.74
C LEU A 17 10.29 -15.39 -11.93
N PRO A 18 10.80 -16.63 -12.02
CA PRO A 18 11.44 -17.14 -13.21
C PRO A 18 10.57 -17.07 -14.47
N GLN A 19 9.28 -17.42 -14.35
CA GLN A 19 8.35 -17.34 -15.48
C GLN A 19 8.14 -15.89 -15.94
N LEU A 20 8.02 -14.94 -15.03
CA LEU A 20 7.96 -13.51 -15.37
C LEU A 20 9.23 -13.04 -16.11
N LYS A 21 10.41 -13.47 -15.65
CA LYS A 21 11.69 -13.16 -16.32
C LYS A 21 11.75 -13.74 -17.75
N GLN A 22 11.36 -15.01 -17.91
CA GLN A 22 11.31 -15.65 -19.24
C GLN A 22 10.36 -14.94 -20.18
N ALA A 23 9.21 -14.48 -19.67
CA ALA A 23 8.22 -13.70 -20.41
C ALA A 23 8.64 -12.25 -20.66
N LYS A 24 9.77 -11.77 -20.10
CA LYS A 24 10.20 -10.36 -20.10
C LYS A 24 9.15 -9.44 -19.45
N ALA A 25 8.44 -9.94 -18.47
CA ALA A 25 7.37 -9.27 -17.74
C ALA A 25 7.75 -8.99 -16.27
N ASP A 26 9.03 -9.10 -15.91
CA ASP A 26 9.55 -8.88 -14.56
C ASP A 26 9.35 -7.44 -14.05
N GLN A 27 9.09 -6.48 -14.96
CA GLN A 27 8.75 -5.09 -14.63
C GLN A 27 7.26 -4.77 -14.75
N ALA A 28 6.40 -5.77 -15.00
CA ALA A 28 4.96 -5.57 -15.19
C ALA A 28 4.27 -4.95 -13.94
N TRP A 29 4.80 -5.21 -12.75
CA TRP A 29 4.32 -4.65 -11.49
C TRP A 29 4.29 -3.11 -11.47
N GLN A 30 5.09 -2.43 -12.29
CA GLN A 30 5.08 -0.96 -12.36
C GLN A 30 3.80 -0.39 -12.98
N GLN A 31 3.07 -1.18 -13.75
CA GLN A 31 1.85 -0.77 -14.47
C GLN A 31 0.62 -1.60 -14.13
N HIS A 32 0.82 -2.82 -13.64
CA HIS A 32 -0.23 -3.79 -13.37
C HIS A 32 -0.08 -4.37 -11.96
N PRO A 33 -1.16 -4.45 -11.17
CA PRO A 33 -1.11 -5.06 -9.85
C PRO A 33 -0.75 -6.54 -9.95
N ILE A 34 0.22 -6.96 -9.14
CA ILE A 34 0.56 -8.37 -8.93
C ILE A 34 -0.03 -8.80 -7.58
N GLY A 35 -0.56 -10.00 -7.52
CA GLY A 35 -1.06 -10.58 -6.30
C GLY A 35 -1.39 -12.05 -6.47
N GLY A 36 -2.02 -12.64 -5.48
CA GLY A 36 -2.37 -14.04 -5.53
C GLY A 36 -2.92 -14.61 -4.24
N GLU A 37 -3.16 -15.91 -4.25
CA GLU A 37 -3.52 -16.68 -3.07
C GLU A 37 -2.25 -17.27 -2.46
N VAL A 38 -2.10 -17.08 -1.15
CA VAL A 38 -1.07 -17.79 -0.38
C VAL A 38 -1.37 -19.29 -0.47
N TYR A 39 -0.38 -20.07 -0.89
CA TYR A 39 -0.56 -21.51 -1.06
C TYR A 39 -1.21 -22.15 0.17
N PRO A 40 -2.35 -22.86 0.04
CA PRO A 40 -3.12 -23.33 1.19
C PRO A 40 -2.30 -24.16 2.20
N GLY A 41 -1.34 -24.95 1.70
CA GLY A 41 -0.48 -25.78 2.55
C GLY A 41 0.50 -25.02 3.43
N ILE A 42 0.67 -23.71 3.24
CA ILE A 42 1.58 -22.87 4.02
C ILE A 42 0.88 -21.73 4.75
N GLN A 43 -0.41 -21.48 4.54
CA GLN A 43 -1.12 -20.35 5.15
C GLN A 43 -0.95 -20.33 6.67
N GLU A 44 -1.22 -21.44 7.35
CA GLU A 44 -1.07 -21.51 8.81
C GLU A 44 0.39 -21.34 9.27
N CYS A 45 1.32 -22.09 8.69
CA CYS A 45 2.71 -22.05 9.16
C CYS A 45 3.39 -20.73 8.86
N SER A 46 3.04 -20.03 7.78
CA SER A 46 3.60 -18.71 7.44
C SER A 46 3.28 -17.66 8.51
N VAL A 47 2.17 -17.81 9.20
CA VAL A 47 1.75 -16.94 10.31
C VAL A 47 2.30 -17.43 11.65
N ARG A 48 2.15 -18.72 11.97
CA ARG A 48 2.54 -19.28 13.27
C ARG A 48 4.03 -19.49 13.45
N ASN A 49 4.68 -20.05 12.43
CA ASN A 49 6.09 -20.46 12.49
C ASN A 49 6.84 -20.07 11.19
N PRO A 50 6.94 -18.77 10.85
CA PRO A 50 7.48 -18.34 9.56
C PRO A 50 8.91 -18.82 9.29
N GLY A 51 9.74 -18.94 10.34
CA GLY A 51 11.14 -19.39 10.20
C GLY A 51 11.30 -20.90 9.96
N SER A 52 10.26 -21.69 10.17
CA SER A 52 10.26 -23.14 9.98
C SER A 52 9.21 -23.62 9.00
N CYS A 53 8.53 -22.70 8.34
CA CYS A 53 7.52 -23.01 7.34
C CYS A 53 8.20 -23.58 6.08
N MET A 54 8.08 -24.90 5.93
CA MET A 54 8.60 -25.64 4.78
C MET A 54 7.43 -26.06 3.92
N ALA A 55 7.40 -25.61 2.68
CA ALA A 55 6.44 -26.14 1.72
C ALA A 55 6.90 -27.53 1.27
N SER A 56 6.05 -28.53 1.45
CA SER A 56 6.29 -29.89 0.97
C SER A 56 6.44 -29.86 -0.56
N GLY A 57 7.63 -30.21 -1.06
CA GLY A 57 7.94 -30.18 -2.49
C GLY A 57 8.64 -28.91 -3.01
N SER A 58 8.82 -27.88 -2.21
CA SER A 58 9.68 -26.73 -2.55
C SER A 58 11.13 -27.12 -2.36
N ASN A 59 11.83 -27.61 -3.29
CA ASN A 59 13.29 -27.93 -3.29
C ASN A 59 14.07 -27.70 -1.96
N GLY A 60 13.42 -27.89 -0.80
CA GLY A 60 13.98 -27.76 0.55
C GLY A 60 14.12 -26.31 1.06
N GLY A 61 13.55 -25.31 0.40
CA GLY A 61 13.62 -23.90 0.84
C GLY A 61 12.58 -23.56 1.91
N THR A 62 12.94 -22.68 2.86
CA THR A 62 11.99 -22.06 3.78
C THR A 62 11.13 -21.05 3.04
N VAL A 63 9.82 -21.09 3.26
CA VAL A 63 8.89 -20.09 2.71
C VAL A 63 9.00 -18.81 3.54
N ASP A 64 9.29 -17.70 2.84
CA ASP A 64 9.26 -16.35 3.41
C ASP A 64 8.25 -15.52 2.63
N ILE A 65 7.07 -15.34 3.21
CA ILE A 65 5.98 -14.56 2.62
C ILE A 65 6.41 -13.09 2.45
N ASN A 66 7.11 -12.50 3.41
CA ASN A 66 7.53 -11.11 3.33
C ASN A 66 8.59 -10.91 2.25
N ALA A 67 9.53 -11.85 2.09
CA ALA A 67 10.47 -11.83 0.98
C ALA A 67 9.75 -11.94 -0.36
N SER A 68 8.75 -12.82 -0.46
CA SER A 68 7.92 -13.00 -1.65
C SER A 68 7.12 -11.74 -1.99
N ILE A 69 6.51 -11.08 -0.99
CA ILE A 69 5.80 -9.80 -1.14
C ILE A 69 6.74 -8.74 -1.74
N LYS A 70 7.93 -8.59 -1.18
CA LYS A 70 8.93 -7.60 -1.62
C LYS A 70 9.46 -7.90 -3.02
N ALA A 71 9.77 -9.17 -3.31
CA ALA A 71 10.36 -9.57 -4.59
C ALA A 71 9.37 -9.47 -5.76
N THR A 72 8.08 -9.65 -5.49
CA THR A 72 7.03 -9.55 -6.52
C THR A 72 6.39 -8.18 -6.61
N HIS A 73 6.67 -7.27 -5.65
CA HIS A 73 5.92 -6.02 -5.48
C HIS A 73 4.42 -6.27 -5.36
N ALA A 74 4.02 -7.26 -4.55
CA ALA A 74 2.64 -7.71 -4.42
C ALA A 74 1.72 -6.56 -3.97
N SER A 75 0.62 -6.38 -4.69
CA SER A 75 -0.38 -5.35 -4.43
C SER A 75 -1.51 -5.84 -3.54
N TRP A 76 -1.77 -7.15 -3.55
CA TRP A 76 -2.80 -7.81 -2.76
C TRP A 76 -2.48 -9.30 -2.59
N LEU A 77 -2.93 -9.87 -1.48
CA LEU A 77 -2.85 -11.30 -1.20
C LEU A 77 -4.15 -11.77 -0.56
N VAL A 78 -4.50 -13.04 -0.80
CA VAL A 78 -5.58 -13.74 -0.13
C VAL A 78 -4.99 -14.85 0.74
N ASP A 79 -5.33 -14.85 2.02
CA ASP A 79 -5.00 -15.90 2.98
C ASP A 79 -6.28 -16.30 3.71
N ASN A 80 -6.93 -17.38 3.26
CA ASN A 80 -8.20 -17.86 3.81
C ASN A 80 -8.07 -18.32 5.26
N TRP A 81 -6.94 -18.93 5.64
CA TRP A 81 -6.73 -19.41 6.99
C TRP A 81 -6.71 -18.24 8.00
N ALA A 82 -6.03 -17.15 7.67
CA ALA A 82 -5.99 -15.96 8.52
C ALA A 82 -7.37 -15.32 8.73
N PHE A 83 -8.27 -15.39 7.74
CA PHE A 83 -9.65 -14.90 7.84
C PHE A 83 -10.56 -15.78 8.69
N THR A 84 -10.30 -17.08 8.76
CA THR A 84 -11.15 -18.06 9.46
C THR A 84 -10.66 -18.38 10.86
N THR A 85 -9.50 -17.86 11.26
CA THR A 85 -8.82 -18.18 12.52
C THR A 85 -8.74 -16.95 13.42
N THR A 86 -8.94 -17.16 14.73
CA THR A 86 -8.66 -16.11 15.71
C THR A 86 -7.16 -16.01 15.94
N LEU A 87 -6.57 -14.91 15.54
CA LEU A 87 -5.14 -14.61 15.70
C LEU A 87 -4.87 -13.83 16.98
N ASN A 88 -3.90 -14.24 17.76
CA ASN A 88 -3.52 -13.62 19.03
C ASN A 88 -2.03 -13.29 19.09
N GLY A 89 -1.67 -12.32 19.95
CA GLY A 89 -0.28 -11.96 20.24
C GLY A 89 0.57 -11.78 18.97
N SER A 90 1.69 -12.48 18.92
CA SER A 90 2.66 -12.36 17.81
C SER A 90 2.14 -12.87 16.46
N GLU A 91 1.14 -13.76 16.44
CA GLU A 91 0.51 -14.21 15.18
C GLU A 91 -0.22 -13.04 14.53
N ARG A 92 -1.02 -12.33 15.33
CA ARG A 92 -1.74 -11.14 14.87
C ARG A 92 -0.78 -10.04 14.44
N GLU A 93 0.28 -9.77 15.21
CA GLU A 93 1.28 -8.77 14.87
C GLU A 93 1.95 -9.06 13.52
N ARG A 94 2.38 -10.29 13.28
CA ARG A 94 2.98 -10.70 11.98
C ARG A 94 2.01 -10.55 10.83
N THR A 95 0.75 -10.93 10.99
CA THR A 95 -0.27 -10.80 9.93
C THR A 95 -0.57 -9.34 9.62
N VAL A 96 -0.67 -8.49 10.64
CA VAL A 96 -0.85 -7.05 10.46
C VAL A 96 0.37 -6.44 9.76
N GLN A 97 1.59 -6.84 10.13
CA GLN A 97 2.80 -6.39 9.47
C GLN A 97 2.86 -6.81 8.00
N ALA A 98 2.59 -8.09 7.69
CA ALA A 98 2.55 -8.58 6.31
C ALA A 98 1.49 -7.83 5.47
N SER A 99 0.32 -7.56 6.06
CA SER A 99 -0.72 -6.75 5.41
C SER A 99 -0.27 -5.31 5.17
N ALA A 100 0.42 -4.69 6.11
CA ALA A 100 0.95 -3.34 5.97
C ALA A 100 2.10 -3.23 4.94
N GLU A 101 2.88 -4.30 4.78
CA GLU A 101 3.95 -4.40 3.78
C GLU A 101 3.45 -4.75 2.38
N THR A 102 2.18 -5.16 2.23
CA THR A 102 1.57 -5.51 0.94
C THR A 102 0.95 -4.28 0.29
N GLY A 103 1.25 -4.06 -0.98
CA GLY A 103 0.65 -2.97 -1.74
C GLY A 103 1.38 -1.64 -1.61
N TYR A 104 0.62 -0.57 -1.76
CA TYR A 104 1.10 0.79 -1.58
C TYR A 104 0.92 1.24 -0.11
N ASP A 105 1.80 2.15 0.31
CA ASP A 105 1.72 2.82 1.61
C ASP A 105 1.92 4.33 1.40
N LEU A 106 0.82 5.04 1.21
CA LEU A 106 0.85 6.49 0.99
C LEU A 106 0.88 7.24 2.32
N ALA A 107 1.91 8.03 2.52
CA ALA A 107 2.07 8.89 3.69
C ALA A 107 2.30 10.34 3.29
N VAL A 108 1.76 11.29 4.08
CA VAL A 108 2.13 12.70 3.96
C VAL A 108 3.47 12.93 4.65
N ALA A 109 4.51 13.14 3.85
CA ALA A 109 5.86 13.41 4.34
C ALA A 109 5.97 14.84 4.92
N ARG A 110 5.33 15.80 4.27
CA ARG A 110 5.17 17.18 4.75
C ARG A 110 4.08 17.92 3.99
N TRP A 111 3.63 19.02 4.54
CA TRP A 111 2.75 19.95 3.84
C TRP A 111 3.08 21.40 4.22
N ARG A 112 2.63 22.34 3.40
CA ARG A 112 2.71 23.77 3.69
C ARG A 112 1.60 24.53 2.96
N MET A 113 1.25 25.68 3.50
CA MET A 113 0.34 26.62 2.85
C MET A 113 0.97 28.01 2.81
N ARG A 114 0.91 28.68 1.68
CA ARG A 114 1.38 30.04 1.49
C ARG A 114 0.50 30.76 0.46
N ASN A 115 0.01 31.95 0.81
CA ASN A 115 -0.85 32.78 -0.07
C ASN A 115 -2.02 31.99 -0.68
N GLY A 116 -2.69 31.15 0.14
CA GLY A 116 -3.80 30.30 -0.29
C GLY A 116 -3.40 29.09 -1.12
N LYS A 117 -2.15 28.95 -1.54
CA LYS A 117 -1.64 27.75 -2.21
C LYS A 117 -1.24 26.71 -1.17
N VAL A 118 -1.83 25.52 -1.25
CA VAL A 118 -1.42 24.35 -0.48
C VAL A 118 -0.47 23.48 -1.31
N GLU A 119 0.56 22.98 -0.68
CA GLU A 119 1.48 21.99 -1.22
C GLU A 119 1.58 20.83 -0.24
N VAL A 120 1.36 19.60 -0.74
CA VAL A 120 1.42 18.35 0.03
C VAL A 120 2.41 17.43 -0.64
N GLN A 121 3.41 17.00 0.10
CA GLN A 121 4.38 16.01 -0.36
C GLN A 121 3.96 14.63 0.12
N ILE A 122 3.71 13.74 -0.82
CA ILE A 122 3.29 12.36 -0.56
C ILE A 122 4.46 11.42 -0.83
N ALA A 123 4.71 10.50 0.10
CA ALA A 123 5.60 9.36 -0.06
C ALA A 123 4.79 8.10 -0.34
N ASN A 124 5.36 7.17 -1.10
CA ASN A 124 4.92 5.79 -1.15
C ASN A 124 6.00 4.93 -0.47
N ASN A 125 5.73 4.46 0.74
CA ASN A 125 6.64 3.62 1.52
C ASN A 125 6.35 2.12 1.33
N GLY A 126 5.31 1.76 0.56
CA GLY A 126 4.94 0.39 0.27
C GLY A 126 5.86 -0.29 -0.74
N VAL A 127 5.53 -1.50 -1.11
CA VAL A 127 6.30 -2.31 -2.07
C VAL A 127 5.75 -2.22 -3.50
N ALA A 128 4.52 -1.76 -3.67
CA ALA A 128 3.86 -1.62 -4.97
C ALA A 128 3.52 -0.15 -5.28
N PRO A 129 3.38 0.23 -6.55
CA PRO A 129 2.87 1.55 -6.93
C PRO A 129 1.38 1.71 -6.59
N PHE A 130 0.93 2.95 -6.55
CA PHE A 130 -0.50 3.26 -6.57
C PHE A 130 -0.96 3.37 -8.01
N TYR A 131 -1.95 2.57 -8.41
CA TYR A 131 -2.35 2.45 -9.83
C TYR A 131 -3.48 3.39 -10.24
N SER A 132 -3.99 4.21 -9.34
CA SER A 132 -5.04 5.17 -9.63
C SER A 132 -4.54 6.60 -9.43
N ASN A 133 -5.29 7.58 -9.92
CA ASN A 133 -5.02 9.00 -9.77
C ASN A 133 -6.17 9.70 -9.08
N GLY A 134 -5.85 10.79 -8.38
CA GLY A 134 -6.82 11.69 -7.79
C GLY A 134 -6.51 11.96 -6.32
N MET A 135 -6.29 13.24 -6.03
CA MET A 135 -6.11 13.72 -4.66
C MET A 135 -6.79 15.08 -4.50
N GLU A 136 -7.46 15.27 -3.39
CA GLU A 136 -8.18 16.51 -3.09
C GLU A 136 -7.82 17.04 -1.71
N VAL A 137 -7.81 18.36 -1.57
CA VAL A 137 -7.82 19.05 -0.30
C VAL A 137 -9.15 19.80 -0.16
N GLY A 138 -9.97 19.40 0.82
CA GLY A 138 -11.34 19.83 0.90
C GLY A 138 -12.10 19.45 -0.38
N ARG A 139 -12.50 20.45 -1.19
CA ARG A 139 -13.12 20.27 -2.52
C ARG A 139 -12.21 20.68 -3.67
N THR A 140 -10.94 20.96 -3.39
CA THR A 140 -9.98 21.39 -4.40
C THR A 140 -9.14 20.22 -4.85
N THR A 141 -9.22 19.87 -6.13
CA THR A 141 -8.33 18.86 -6.72
C THR A 141 -6.90 19.40 -6.77
N LEU A 142 -5.95 18.61 -6.29
CA LEU A 142 -4.54 18.94 -6.37
C LEU A 142 -3.96 18.49 -7.71
N SER A 143 -3.09 19.33 -8.26
CA SER A 143 -2.28 18.96 -9.44
C SER A 143 -1.21 17.96 -9.03
N GLY A 144 -1.02 16.91 -9.82
CA GLY A 144 -0.09 15.83 -9.60
C GLY A 144 -0.71 14.49 -10.01
N ASP A 145 0.08 13.43 -9.96
CA ASP A 145 -0.36 12.09 -10.35
C ASP A 145 0.22 11.07 -9.38
N LEU A 146 -0.63 10.47 -8.54
CA LEU A 146 -0.22 9.48 -7.54
C LEU A 146 0.47 8.26 -8.15
N ARG A 147 0.12 7.89 -9.39
CA ARG A 147 0.75 6.77 -10.12
C ARG A 147 2.24 7.00 -10.42
N LYS A 148 2.68 8.27 -10.39
CA LYS A 148 4.08 8.65 -10.64
C LYS A 148 4.95 8.63 -9.38
N ILE A 149 4.38 8.31 -8.22
CA ILE A 149 5.18 8.14 -7.01
C ILE A 149 5.77 6.73 -7.04
N ALA A 150 7.00 6.62 -7.49
CA ALA A 150 7.71 5.34 -7.43
C ALA A 150 7.87 4.87 -5.97
N VAL A 151 7.96 3.55 -5.77
CA VAL A 151 8.23 2.93 -4.47
C VAL A 151 9.44 3.56 -3.80
N GLY A 152 9.32 3.96 -2.54
CA GLY A 152 10.36 4.64 -1.77
C GLY A 152 10.65 6.09 -2.20
N LYS A 153 9.78 6.72 -3.01
CA LYS A 153 9.94 8.09 -3.50
C LYS A 153 8.81 8.99 -3.02
N THR A 154 8.99 10.29 -3.24
CA THR A 154 8.01 11.33 -2.91
C THR A 154 7.67 12.17 -4.13
N GLN A 155 6.45 12.70 -4.14
CA GLN A 155 6.01 13.70 -5.11
C GLN A 155 5.24 14.83 -4.41
N THR A 156 5.34 16.04 -4.94
CA THR A 156 4.59 17.20 -4.43
C THR A 156 3.33 17.41 -5.26
N PHE A 157 2.22 17.56 -4.56
CA PHE A 157 0.91 17.92 -5.08
C PHE A 157 0.57 19.33 -4.65
N SER A 158 -0.09 20.11 -5.48
CA SER A 158 -0.43 21.48 -5.11
C SER A 158 -1.76 21.94 -5.68
N GLY A 159 -2.41 22.88 -4.99
CA GLY A 159 -3.64 23.51 -5.44
C GLY A 159 -3.90 24.83 -4.73
N GLN A 160 -4.77 25.65 -5.32
CA GLN A 160 -5.21 26.91 -4.72
C GLN A 160 -6.47 26.66 -3.92
N LEU A 161 -6.45 26.95 -2.62
CA LEU A 161 -7.63 26.84 -1.77
C LEU A 161 -8.44 28.14 -1.83
N PRO A 162 -9.77 28.06 -1.60
CA PRO A 162 -10.59 29.24 -1.37
C PRO A 162 -10.06 30.08 -0.23
N ALA A 163 -10.30 31.38 -0.29
CA ALA A 163 -9.91 32.28 0.77
C ALA A 163 -10.60 31.92 2.10
N ASP A 164 -9.83 31.93 3.17
CA ASP A 164 -10.32 31.78 4.54
C ASP A 164 -9.85 32.97 5.38
N PRO A 165 -10.60 34.09 5.35
CA PRO A 165 -10.20 35.30 6.08
C PRO A 165 -10.13 35.12 7.60
N ALA A 166 -10.90 34.18 8.15
CA ALA A 166 -10.93 33.90 9.59
C ALA A 166 -9.79 32.99 10.07
N GLY A 167 -9.09 32.32 9.13
CA GLY A 167 -7.98 31.42 9.47
C GLY A 167 -8.38 30.21 10.33
N GLN A 168 -9.64 29.76 10.24
CA GLN A 168 -10.22 28.77 11.15
C GLN A 168 -10.49 27.41 10.51
N ASN A 169 -10.38 27.34 9.18
CA ASN A 169 -10.71 26.10 8.46
C ASN A 169 -9.67 25.00 8.70
N THR A 170 -10.15 23.84 9.01
CA THR A 170 -9.33 22.62 9.03
C THR A 170 -9.00 22.19 7.60
N ILE A 171 -7.73 21.93 7.34
CA ILE A 171 -7.27 21.46 6.04
C ILE A 171 -7.31 19.93 6.06
N LEU A 172 -8.19 19.37 5.23
CA LEU A 172 -8.42 17.94 5.09
C LEU A 172 -7.98 17.49 3.71
N VAL A 173 -7.18 16.43 3.62
CA VAL A 173 -6.76 15.83 2.35
C VAL A 173 -7.29 14.39 2.25
N ARG A 174 -7.67 13.98 1.04
CA ARG A 174 -8.03 12.60 0.74
C ARG A 174 -7.45 12.13 -0.59
N VAL A 175 -7.29 10.84 -0.71
CA VAL A 175 -7.15 10.15 -2.01
C VAL A 175 -8.54 9.84 -2.53
N VAL A 176 -8.83 10.24 -3.76
CA VAL A 176 -10.12 9.96 -4.40
C VAL A 176 -10.14 8.50 -4.87
N ASN A 177 -11.12 7.72 -4.39
CA ASN A 177 -11.34 6.39 -4.93
C ASN A 177 -11.98 6.52 -6.32
N PRO A 178 -11.42 5.86 -7.35
CA PRO A 178 -11.99 5.89 -8.70
C PRO A 178 -13.31 5.14 -8.82
N LEU A 179 -13.66 4.31 -7.84
CA LEU A 179 -14.91 3.57 -7.78
C LEU A 179 -15.94 4.34 -6.95
N ASP A 180 -17.10 4.64 -7.49
CA ASP A 180 -18.16 5.41 -6.80
C ASP A 180 -18.60 4.77 -5.48
N SER A 181 -18.64 3.44 -5.42
CA SER A 181 -18.98 2.65 -4.22
C SER A 181 -17.74 2.16 -3.45
N GLY A 182 -16.55 2.59 -3.83
CA GLY A 182 -15.30 2.15 -3.23
C GLY A 182 -15.13 2.66 -1.79
N GLN A 183 -14.49 1.84 -0.95
CA GLN A 183 -14.12 2.26 0.40
C GLN A 183 -13.15 3.46 0.34
N PRO A 184 -13.20 4.36 1.34
CA PRO A 184 -12.25 5.47 1.42
C PRO A 184 -10.81 4.97 1.41
N LEU A 185 -10.00 5.52 0.52
CA LEU A 185 -8.57 5.27 0.50
C LEU A 185 -7.90 6.11 1.59
N ARG A 186 -6.98 5.52 2.34
CA ARG A 186 -6.38 6.13 3.53
C ARG A 186 -4.87 6.31 3.38
N PHE A 187 -4.38 7.35 4.04
CA PHE A 187 -2.95 7.51 4.28
C PHE A 187 -2.52 6.76 5.54
N SER A 188 -1.29 6.29 5.60
CA SER A 188 -0.67 5.72 6.82
C SER A 188 -0.19 6.80 7.81
N SER A 189 -0.69 8.01 7.69
CA SER A 189 -0.27 9.15 8.52
C SER A 189 -1.17 9.31 9.77
N ALA A 190 -0.61 9.80 10.87
CA ALA A 190 -1.26 9.93 12.20
C ALA A 190 -2.42 10.91 12.18
N GLY A 191 -2.87 11.60 11.35
CA GLY A 191 -4.08 12.47 11.31
C GLY A 191 -5.25 11.85 10.55
N GLN A 192 -5.09 10.59 10.10
CA GLN A 192 -6.11 9.91 9.32
C GLN A 192 -7.38 9.66 10.15
N ASP A 193 -8.54 9.97 9.58
CA ASP A 193 -9.88 9.79 10.18
C ASP A 193 -10.13 10.55 11.49
N GLN A 194 -9.27 11.52 11.87
CA GLN A 194 -9.43 12.27 13.13
C GLN A 194 -10.60 13.26 13.11
N THR A 195 -10.77 13.99 12.01
CA THR A 195 -11.82 15.02 11.92
C THR A 195 -13.00 14.51 11.10
N LEU A 196 -12.73 13.82 10.01
CA LEU A 196 -13.75 13.30 9.09
C LEU A 196 -13.28 11.93 8.54
N PRO A 197 -14.14 10.89 8.61
CA PRO A 197 -13.81 9.58 8.03
C PRO A 197 -13.41 9.68 6.55
N GLY A 198 -12.35 8.99 6.16
CA GLY A 198 -11.80 9.01 4.81
C GLY A 198 -10.86 10.19 4.52
N TYR A 199 -10.64 11.07 5.48
CA TYR A 199 -9.75 12.23 5.31
C TYR A 199 -8.59 12.21 6.31
N LEU A 200 -7.45 12.67 5.85
CA LEU A 200 -6.31 13.00 6.70
C LEU A 200 -6.38 14.48 7.09
N THR A 201 -6.27 14.77 8.38
CA THR A 201 -6.17 16.12 8.91
C THR A 201 -4.73 16.61 8.81
N LEU A 202 -4.48 17.66 8.01
CA LEU A 202 -3.15 18.28 7.89
C LEU A 202 -2.91 19.35 8.97
N GLY A 203 -3.91 20.15 9.28
CA GLY A 203 -3.83 21.28 10.22
C GLY A 203 -4.93 22.31 9.97
N ARG A 204 -4.66 23.54 10.36
CA ARG A 204 -5.56 24.68 10.13
C ARG A 204 -4.93 25.68 9.17
N THR A 205 -5.79 26.46 8.50
CA THR A 205 -5.34 27.61 7.71
C THR A 205 -4.61 28.60 8.62
N PRO A 206 -3.48 29.20 8.19
CA PRO A 206 -2.79 30.22 8.99
C PRO A 206 -3.70 31.45 9.19
N THR A 207 -3.72 31.96 10.39
CA THR A 207 -4.25 33.32 10.66
C THR A 207 -3.37 34.34 9.94
N LYS A 208 -4.00 35.35 9.33
CA LYS A 208 -3.28 36.48 8.71
C LYS A 208 -2.69 37.37 9.77
#